data_48f59c92f93e8fc4430e4d2ce3dc2373
#
_entry.id   48f59c92f93e8fc4430e4d2ce3dc2373
#
_cell.length_a   1.000
_cell.length_b   1.000
_cell.length_c   1.000
_cell.angle_alpha   90.00
_cell.angle_beta   90.00
_cell.angle_gamma   90.00
#
_symmetry.space_group_name_H-M   'P 1'
#
loop_
_entity.id
_entity.type
_entity.pdbx_description
1 polymer ?
#
loop_
_entity_poly.entity_id
_entity_poly.type
_entity_poly.pdbx_seq_one_letter_code
_entity_poly.pdbx_strand_id
1 'polypeptide(L)'
;MPVPAPLTGVVPPVCTPLTPDREVDVPSLLRLVDHLVDGGVNGLFVLGSSSEAAYLTDRHRRLVVESVVGHVSGQLPVLAGAIDMTTPRVLDHVRYVTEAGADAVVATAPFYTRTHPAEVARHYRLIAAHSPVPVFAYDLPVAVHSKLGTELVLELAAEGVLAGLKDSSGDEGGFRAVVTGARAHPGISGFSVLTGSELVVDSALAMGADGAVPGLANVDPHGYVRLYRLCREGDWERARAEQERLCSLFGMVRVGDAGRMGGSSSALGAFKAALHLRGIIACPATAEPQVPLSPEEIEGVGKFLAGAGLL
;
A
#
# COMPACT_ATOMS: atom_id res chain seq x y z
N MET A 1 -13.39 12.43 3.31
CA MET A 1 -14.62 11.58 3.18
C MET A 1 -14.46 10.42 4.14
N PRO A 2 -15.47 10.02 4.92
CA PRO A 2 -15.34 8.86 5.80
C PRO A 2 -14.98 7.61 4.97
N VAL A 3 -14.09 6.77 5.51
CA VAL A 3 -13.74 5.50 4.86
C VAL A 3 -14.96 4.60 4.81
N PRO A 4 -15.32 4.05 3.63
CA PRO A 4 -16.40 3.06 3.55
C PRO A 4 -16.13 1.84 4.43
N ALA A 5 -17.17 1.24 5.00
CA ALA A 5 -17.07 0.07 5.83
C ALA A 5 -17.95 -1.08 5.27
N PRO A 6 -17.36 -2.05 4.56
CA PRO A 6 -15.94 -2.21 4.29
C PRO A 6 -15.41 -1.28 3.18
N LEU A 7 -14.12 -0.92 3.25
CA LEU A 7 -13.38 -0.33 2.14
C LEU A 7 -13.13 -1.42 1.10
N THR A 8 -13.51 -1.14 -0.14
CA THR A 8 -13.44 -2.12 -1.24
C THR A 8 -12.67 -1.53 -2.42
N GLY A 9 -12.22 -2.39 -3.34
CA GLY A 9 -11.62 -1.94 -4.61
C GLY A 9 -10.11 -1.85 -4.57
N VAL A 10 -9.56 -0.93 -5.35
CA VAL A 10 -8.12 -0.74 -5.53
C VAL A 10 -7.66 0.50 -4.76
N VAL A 11 -6.72 0.33 -3.84
CA VAL A 11 -6.18 1.38 -2.96
C VAL A 11 -4.65 1.41 -3.09
N PRO A 12 -4.08 2.07 -4.12
CA PRO A 12 -2.64 2.08 -4.35
C PRO A 12 -1.84 2.67 -3.18
N PRO A 13 -0.71 2.04 -2.80
CA PRO A 13 0.26 2.66 -1.90
C PRO A 13 1.08 3.67 -2.69
N VAL A 14 0.72 4.96 -2.60
CA VAL A 14 1.25 6.05 -3.44
C VAL A 14 2.76 6.18 -3.28
N CYS A 15 3.51 6.16 -4.38
CA CYS A 15 4.94 6.46 -4.37
C CYS A 15 5.17 7.92 -3.96
N THR A 16 6.31 8.21 -3.32
CA THR A 16 6.72 9.60 -3.01
C THR A 16 7.75 10.07 -4.04
N PRO A 17 7.38 10.88 -5.03
CA PRO A 17 8.35 11.48 -5.93
C PRO A 17 9.33 12.37 -5.18
N LEU A 18 10.60 12.27 -5.55
CA LEU A 18 11.67 13.07 -4.96
C LEU A 18 12.40 13.86 -6.04
N THR A 19 12.91 15.04 -5.68
CA THR A 19 13.85 15.80 -6.50
C THR A 19 15.21 15.11 -6.53
N PRO A 20 16.13 15.51 -7.43
CA PRO A 20 17.52 15.01 -7.38
C PRO A 20 18.19 15.22 -6.02
N ASP A 21 17.81 16.26 -5.28
CA ASP A 21 18.33 16.58 -3.93
C ASP A 21 17.61 15.83 -2.81
N ARG A 22 16.75 14.86 -3.14
CA ARG A 22 15.98 14.03 -2.19
C ARG A 22 14.92 14.77 -1.37
N GLU A 23 14.53 15.97 -1.79
CA GLU A 23 13.35 16.65 -1.27
C GLU A 23 12.08 16.10 -1.92
N VAL A 24 10.93 16.22 -1.25
CA VAL A 24 9.64 15.79 -1.83
C VAL A 24 9.28 16.68 -3.01
N ASP A 25 9.12 16.07 -4.19
CA ASP A 25 8.65 16.77 -5.41
C ASP A 25 7.11 16.84 -5.39
N VAL A 26 6.60 17.86 -4.72
CA VAL A 26 5.15 18.06 -4.57
C VAL A 26 4.44 18.16 -5.92
N PRO A 27 4.91 18.92 -6.93
CA PRO A 27 4.26 18.95 -8.25
C PRO A 27 4.13 17.57 -8.89
N SER A 28 5.16 16.73 -8.82
CA SER A 28 5.11 15.35 -9.33
C SER A 28 4.19 14.47 -8.49
N LEU A 29 4.16 14.66 -7.16
CA LEU A 29 3.26 13.93 -6.27
C LEU A 29 1.79 14.20 -6.63
N LEU A 30 1.43 15.45 -6.87
CA LEU A 30 0.06 15.81 -7.24
C LEU A 30 -0.34 15.25 -8.61
N ARG A 31 0.56 15.30 -9.61
CA ARG A 31 0.30 14.64 -10.90
C ARG A 31 0.14 13.13 -10.78
N LEU A 32 0.91 12.49 -9.90
CA LEU A 32 0.73 11.06 -9.60
C LEU A 32 -0.64 10.80 -8.97
N VAL A 33 -1.07 11.63 -8.04
CA VAL A 33 -2.42 11.53 -7.45
C VAL A 33 -3.50 11.68 -8.52
N ASP A 34 -3.40 12.67 -9.40
CA ASP A 34 -4.33 12.84 -10.53
C ASP A 34 -4.36 11.60 -11.42
N HIS A 35 -3.18 11.04 -11.78
CA HIS A 35 -3.07 9.80 -12.55
C HIS A 35 -3.79 8.61 -11.89
N LEU A 36 -3.71 8.50 -10.56
CA LEU A 36 -4.40 7.44 -9.81
C LEU A 36 -5.92 7.67 -9.77
N VAL A 37 -6.35 8.90 -9.55
CA VAL A 37 -7.78 9.29 -9.56
C VAL A 37 -8.39 9.04 -10.94
N ASP A 38 -7.73 9.46 -12.00
CA ASP A 38 -8.14 9.22 -13.39
C ASP A 38 -8.18 7.71 -13.71
N GLY A 39 -7.32 6.92 -13.07
CA GLY A 39 -7.30 5.47 -13.12
C GLY A 39 -8.51 4.79 -12.50
N GLY A 40 -9.35 5.53 -11.76
CA GLY A 40 -10.57 5.05 -11.13
C GLY A 40 -10.35 4.25 -9.85
N VAL A 41 -9.26 4.53 -9.11
CA VAL A 41 -8.98 3.86 -7.82
C VAL A 41 -10.01 4.24 -6.75
N ASN A 42 -10.12 3.42 -5.70
CA ASN A 42 -11.18 3.56 -4.69
C ASN A 42 -10.68 4.23 -3.39
N GLY A 43 -9.41 4.55 -3.32
CA GLY A 43 -8.76 5.24 -2.22
C GLY A 43 -7.26 5.34 -2.46
N LEU A 44 -6.56 6.06 -1.61
CA LEU A 44 -5.11 6.22 -1.66
C LEU A 44 -4.50 5.79 -0.33
N PHE A 45 -3.36 5.11 -0.36
CA PHE A 45 -2.60 4.81 0.83
C PHE A 45 -1.23 5.49 0.76
N VAL A 46 -1.03 6.57 1.51
CA VAL A 46 0.24 7.30 1.61
C VAL A 46 1.07 6.79 2.80
N LEU A 47 2.37 7.01 2.76
CA LEU A 47 3.31 6.62 3.80
C LEU A 47 3.35 5.10 4.10
N GLY A 48 3.08 4.29 3.08
CA GLY A 48 3.37 2.85 3.10
C GLY A 48 4.80 2.54 2.65
N SER A 49 5.10 1.25 2.40
CA SER A 49 6.42 0.81 1.93
C SER A 49 6.76 1.39 0.56
N SER A 50 5.80 1.41 -0.39
CA SER A 50 6.01 2.03 -1.71
C SER A 50 6.16 3.55 -1.66
N SER A 51 5.69 4.19 -0.59
CA SER A 51 5.92 5.61 -0.32
C SER A 51 7.30 5.90 0.27
N GLU A 52 8.14 4.87 0.45
CA GLU A 52 9.46 4.98 1.09
C GLU A 52 9.41 5.52 2.53
N ALA A 53 8.30 5.31 3.26
CA ALA A 53 8.06 5.90 4.57
C ALA A 53 9.18 5.64 5.59
N ALA A 54 9.85 4.47 5.52
CA ALA A 54 10.97 4.14 6.40
C ALA A 54 12.21 5.01 6.18
N TYR A 55 12.33 5.65 5.02
CA TYR A 55 13.49 6.47 4.61
C TYR A 55 13.19 7.97 4.70
N LEU A 56 11.91 8.36 4.76
CA LEU A 56 11.51 9.76 4.83
C LEU A 56 11.67 10.31 6.25
N THR A 57 12.14 11.56 6.35
CA THR A 57 12.11 12.31 7.61
C THR A 57 10.65 12.64 8.01
N ASP A 58 10.40 12.95 9.29
CA ASP A 58 9.07 13.34 9.75
C ASP A 58 8.55 14.61 9.03
N ARG A 59 9.45 15.54 8.65
CA ARG A 59 9.13 16.70 7.82
C ARG A 59 8.60 16.28 6.45
N HIS A 60 9.26 15.34 5.78
CA HIS A 60 8.84 14.81 4.49
C HIS A 60 7.50 14.07 4.60
N ARG A 61 7.34 13.22 5.63
CA ARG A 61 6.08 12.49 5.87
C ARG A 61 4.90 13.44 6.02
N ARG A 62 5.05 14.52 6.81
CA ARG A 62 4.00 15.54 6.97
C ARG A 62 3.66 16.21 5.65
N LEU A 63 4.67 16.66 4.91
CA LEU A 63 4.48 17.31 3.62
C LEU A 63 3.73 16.41 2.61
N VAL A 64 4.02 15.11 2.57
CA VAL A 64 3.32 14.14 1.72
C VAL A 64 1.84 14.07 2.09
N VAL A 65 1.51 13.87 3.37
CA VAL A 65 0.11 13.74 3.80
C VAL A 65 -0.67 15.02 3.56
N GLU A 66 -0.14 16.17 3.98
CA GLU A 66 -0.77 17.47 3.78
C GLU A 66 -1.03 17.77 2.29
N SER A 67 -0.04 17.47 1.44
CA SER A 67 -0.16 17.70 -0.01
C SER A 67 -1.24 16.81 -0.64
N VAL A 68 -1.24 15.50 -0.31
CA VAL A 68 -2.20 14.55 -0.91
C VAL A 68 -3.61 14.80 -0.39
N VAL A 69 -3.80 14.95 0.91
CA VAL A 69 -5.12 15.22 1.51
C VAL A 69 -5.70 16.53 0.99
N GLY A 70 -4.89 17.59 0.94
CA GLY A 70 -5.31 18.88 0.42
C GLY A 70 -5.71 18.83 -1.04
N HIS A 71 -4.97 18.07 -1.87
CA HIS A 71 -5.24 17.94 -3.30
C HIS A 71 -6.48 17.09 -3.59
N VAL A 72 -6.60 15.93 -2.94
CA VAL A 72 -7.76 15.03 -3.09
C VAL A 72 -9.06 15.69 -2.62
N SER A 73 -8.99 16.57 -1.61
CA SER A 73 -10.12 17.39 -1.14
C SER A 73 -11.41 16.58 -0.90
N GLY A 74 -11.28 15.38 -0.36
CA GLY A 74 -12.41 14.51 -0.03
C GLY A 74 -13.05 13.78 -1.22
N GLN A 75 -12.44 13.74 -2.40
CA GLN A 75 -12.93 12.97 -3.55
C GLN A 75 -12.77 11.46 -3.33
N LEU A 76 -11.70 11.05 -2.66
CA LEU A 76 -11.39 9.66 -2.30
C LEU A 76 -10.89 9.61 -0.86
N PRO A 77 -11.09 8.48 -0.15
CA PRO A 77 -10.49 8.29 1.16
C PRO A 77 -8.95 8.20 1.04
N VAL A 78 -8.26 8.89 1.95
CA VAL A 78 -6.80 8.86 2.08
C VAL A 78 -6.44 8.15 3.38
N LEU A 79 -5.84 6.96 3.25
CA LEU A 79 -5.27 6.21 4.37
C LEU A 79 -3.80 6.65 4.52
N ALA A 80 -3.35 6.88 5.76
CA ALA A 80 -1.97 7.29 6.01
C ALA A 80 -1.24 6.33 6.95
N GLY A 81 -0.01 5.97 6.58
CA GLY A 81 0.86 5.12 7.39
C GLY A 81 1.36 5.85 8.64
N ALA A 82 1.01 5.30 9.80
CA ALA A 82 1.62 5.62 11.09
C ALA A 82 2.55 4.47 11.47
N ILE A 83 3.64 4.33 10.71
CA ILE A 83 4.55 3.18 10.79
C ILE A 83 5.85 3.62 11.47
N ASP A 84 6.11 3.05 12.64
CA ASP A 84 7.35 3.26 13.39
C ASP A 84 7.58 2.08 14.37
N MET A 85 8.75 2.04 15.00
CA MET A 85 9.23 0.93 15.80
C MET A 85 8.38 0.61 17.04
N THR A 86 7.80 1.64 17.69
CA THR A 86 7.13 1.49 19.00
C THR A 86 5.85 2.32 19.10
N THR A 87 4.96 1.91 20.01
CA THR A 87 3.67 2.59 20.21
C THR A 87 3.78 4.11 20.42
N PRO A 88 4.63 4.68 21.29
CA PRO A 88 4.70 6.13 21.45
C PRO A 88 5.03 6.86 20.16
N ARG A 89 5.98 6.35 19.36
CA ARG A 89 6.35 6.94 18.08
C ARG A 89 5.21 6.84 17.06
N VAL A 90 4.51 5.70 17.03
CA VAL A 90 3.31 5.52 16.19
C VAL A 90 2.21 6.52 16.58
N LEU A 91 1.99 6.76 17.87
CA LEU A 91 1.00 7.74 18.34
C LEU A 91 1.35 9.18 17.94
N ASP A 92 2.63 9.54 17.89
CA ASP A 92 3.05 10.82 17.34
C ASP A 92 2.71 10.94 15.84
N HIS A 93 2.90 9.86 15.08
CA HIS A 93 2.48 9.81 13.68
C HIS A 93 0.95 9.86 13.52
N VAL A 94 0.20 9.11 14.32
CA VAL A 94 -1.27 9.14 14.33
C VAL A 94 -1.78 10.57 14.48
N ARG A 95 -1.24 11.30 15.49
CA ARG A 95 -1.64 12.67 15.73
C ARG A 95 -1.50 13.55 14.50
N TYR A 96 -0.30 13.61 13.90
CA TYR A 96 -0.10 14.53 12.79
C TYR A 96 -0.83 14.10 11.50
N VAL A 97 -0.96 12.81 11.19
CA VAL A 97 -1.67 12.39 9.96
C VAL A 97 -3.17 12.65 10.08
N THR A 98 -3.73 12.53 11.28
CA THR A 98 -5.16 12.85 11.53
C THR A 98 -5.40 14.36 11.57
N GLU A 99 -4.49 15.15 12.15
CA GLU A 99 -4.52 16.62 12.07
C GLU A 99 -4.43 17.13 10.64
N ALA A 100 -3.66 16.44 9.77
CA ALA A 100 -3.58 16.74 8.34
C ALA A 100 -4.84 16.30 7.55
N GLY A 101 -5.77 15.58 8.17
CA GLY A 101 -7.06 15.20 7.59
C GLY A 101 -7.06 13.83 6.90
N ALA A 102 -6.14 12.91 7.23
CA ALA A 102 -6.22 11.53 6.77
C ALA A 102 -7.52 10.87 7.28
N ASP A 103 -8.16 10.06 6.43
CA ASP A 103 -9.44 9.42 6.70
C ASP A 103 -9.29 8.09 7.49
N ALA A 104 -8.11 7.49 7.47
CA ALA A 104 -7.74 6.32 8.27
C ALA A 104 -6.25 6.26 8.54
N VAL A 105 -5.89 5.52 9.58
CA VAL A 105 -4.49 5.21 9.94
C VAL A 105 -4.17 3.77 9.58
N VAL A 106 -2.97 3.53 9.03
CA VAL A 106 -2.43 2.20 8.79
C VAL A 106 -1.20 1.99 9.66
N ALA A 107 -1.19 0.94 10.49
CA ALA A 107 -0.07 0.64 11.38
C ALA A 107 0.37 -0.82 11.24
N THR A 108 1.68 -1.07 11.41
CA THR A 108 2.26 -2.41 11.51
C THR A 108 2.39 -2.84 12.96
N ALA A 109 2.66 -4.12 13.20
CA ALA A 109 3.19 -4.54 14.51
C ALA A 109 4.48 -3.76 14.86
N PRO A 110 4.79 -3.55 16.16
CA PRO A 110 6.08 -2.98 16.54
C PRO A 110 7.24 -3.85 16.02
N PHE A 111 8.34 -3.20 15.64
CA PHE A 111 9.51 -3.88 15.08
C PHE A 111 10.80 -3.37 15.73
N TYR A 112 11.96 -3.95 15.34
CA TYR A 112 13.26 -3.77 15.99
C TYR A 112 13.39 -4.47 17.36
N THR A 113 12.29 -4.68 18.07
CA THR A 113 12.21 -5.47 19.31
C THR A 113 11.40 -6.74 19.09
N ARG A 114 11.63 -7.77 19.90
CA ARG A 114 10.85 -9.01 19.86
C ARG A 114 9.59 -8.81 20.69
N THR A 115 8.44 -8.80 20.05
CA THR A 115 7.15 -8.62 20.70
C THR A 115 6.38 -9.94 20.82
N HIS A 116 5.64 -10.08 21.93
CA HIS A 116 4.67 -11.16 22.13
C HIS A 116 3.31 -10.75 21.50
N PRO A 117 2.47 -11.70 21.03
CA PRO A 117 1.13 -11.37 20.49
C PRO A 117 0.27 -10.48 21.41
N ALA A 118 0.34 -10.68 22.73
CA ALA A 118 -0.36 -9.81 23.69
C ALA A 118 0.13 -8.35 23.67
N GLU A 119 1.42 -8.12 23.41
CA GLU A 119 1.99 -6.77 23.27
C GLU A 119 1.56 -6.14 21.94
N VAL A 120 1.47 -6.95 20.88
CA VAL A 120 0.93 -6.52 19.57
C VAL A 120 -0.55 -6.15 19.70
N ALA A 121 -1.37 -6.97 20.40
CA ALA A 121 -2.75 -6.64 20.69
C ALA A 121 -2.87 -5.32 21.46
N ARG A 122 -2.05 -5.16 22.52
CA ARG A 122 -2.00 -3.92 23.31
C ARG A 122 -1.62 -2.71 22.47
N HIS A 123 -0.67 -2.86 21.53
CA HIS A 123 -0.25 -1.81 20.60
C HIS A 123 -1.42 -1.29 19.79
N TYR A 124 -2.19 -2.17 19.13
CA TYR A 124 -3.34 -1.77 18.32
C TYR A 124 -4.47 -1.16 19.16
N ARG A 125 -4.76 -1.71 20.35
CA ARG A 125 -5.74 -1.12 21.26
C ARG A 125 -5.35 0.30 21.70
N LEU A 126 -4.06 0.54 21.96
CA LEU A 126 -3.56 1.88 22.29
C LEU A 126 -3.66 2.83 21.09
N ILE A 127 -3.35 2.37 19.88
CA ILE A 127 -3.52 3.18 18.66
C ILE A 127 -5.00 3.57 18.49
N ALA A 128 -5.90 2.59 18.52
CA ALA A 128 -7.33 2.83 18.35
C ALA A 128 -7.91 3.76 19.41
N ALA A 129 -7.46 3.65 20.66
CA ALA A 129 -7.89 4.53 21.75
C ALA A 129 -7.46 6.01 21.58
N HIS A 130 -6.43 6.28 20.76
CA HIS A 130 -5.91 7.63 20.51
C HIS A 130 -6.16 8.13 19.08
N SER A 131 -6.70 7.28 18.20
CA SER A 131 -7.01 7.64 16.82
C SER A 131 -8.45 8.13 16.70
N PRO A 132 -8.71 9.35 16.18
CA PRO A 132 -10.06 9.80 15.89
C PRO A 132 -10.65 9.20 14.61
N VAL A 133 -9.85 8.41 13.87
CA VAL A 133 -10.22 7.77 12.60
C VAL A 133 -9.97 6.27 12.65
N PRO A 134 -10.59 5.47 11.74
CA PRO A 134 -10.41 4.03 11.70
C PRO A 134 -8.94 3.59 11.59
N VAL A 135 -8.60 2.47 12.23
CA VAL A 135 -7.25 1.88 12.21
C VAL A 135 -7.25 0.61 11.37
N PHE A 136 -6.33 0.54 10.43
CA PHE A 136 -6.04 -0.64 9.62
C PHE A 136 -4.73 -1.28 10.09
N ALA A 137 -4.74 -2.59 10.28
CA ALA A 137 -3.50 -3.33 10.50
C ALA A 137 -2.80 -3.58 9.15
N TYR A 138 -1.47 -3.52 9.16
CA TYR A 138 -0.65 -3.89 8.01
C TYR A 138 0.25 -5.06 8.39
N ASP A 139 -0.07 -6.24 7.86
CA ASP A 139 0.73 -7.45 8.06
C ASP A 139 1.84 -7.52 7.02
N LEU A 140 3.06 -7.27 7.45
CA LEU A 140 4.27 -7.20 6.60
C LEU A 140 5.46 -7.87 7.31
N PRO A 141 5.43 -9.18 7.54
CA PRO A 141 6.46 -9.88 8.34
C PRO A 141 7.87 -9.79 7.73
N VAL A 142 8.00 -9.61 6.44
CA VAL A 142 9.31 -9.41 5.78
C VAL A 142 10.04 -8.15 6.27
N ALA A 143 9.31 -7.13 6.72
CA ALA A 143 9.88 -5.87 7.22
C ALA A 143 9.85 -5.76 8.75
N VAL A 144 8.79 -6.27 9.39
CA VAL A 144 8.60 -6.11 10.84
C VAL A 144 8.91 -7.36 11.66
N HIS A 145 9.24 -8.48 11.00
CA HIS A 145 9.62 -9.77 11.61
C HIS A 145 8.56 -10.37 12.54
N SER A 146 7.32 -9.92 12.43
CA SER A 146 6.17 -10.41 13.19
C SER A 146 4.98 -10.61 12.25
N LYS A 147 4.44 -11.84 12.21
CA LYS A 147 3.20 -12.16 11.49
C LYS A 147 2.02 -11.88 12.42
N LEU A 148 1.00 -11.23 11.90
CA LEU A 148 -0.27 -11.08 12.59
C LEU A 148 -1.07 -12.39 12.45
N GLY A 149 -1.24 -13.11 13.57
CA GLY A 149 -2.02 -14.35 13.57
C GLY A 149 -3.50 -14.09 13.32
N THR A 150 -4.16 -15.02 12.64
CA THR A 150 -5.59 -14.94 12.32
C THR A 150 -6.47 -14.65 13.53
N GLU A 151 -6.25 -15.38 14.63
CA GLU A 151 -7.02 -15.23 15.88
C GLU A 151 -6.89 -13.80 16.44
N LEU A 152 -5.68 -13.25 16.48
CA LEU A 152 -5.43 -11.88 16.93
C LEU A 152 -6.16 -10.85 16.07
N VAL A 153 -6.10 -11.01 14.73
CA VAL A 153 -6.77 -10.08 13.80
C VAL A 153 -8.28 -10.12 14.02
N LEU A 154 -8.87 -11.31 14.14
CA LEU A 154 -10.30 -11.47 14.34
C LEU A 154 -10.77 -10.96 15.70
N GLU A 155 -9.99 -11.19 16.77
CA GLU A 155 -10.22 -10.64 18.10
C GLU A 155 -10.30 -9.12 18.06
N LEU A 156 -9.27 -8.47 17.50
CA LEU A 156 -9.22 -7.00 17.42
C LEU A 156 -10.30 -6.41 16.49
N ALA A 157 -10.69 -7.15 15.44
CA ALA A 157 -11.80 -6.75 14.57
C ALA A 157 -13.14 -6.84 15.32
N ALA A 158 -13.37 -7.91 16.09
CA ALA A 158 -14.60 -8.10 16.87
C ALA A 158 -14.73 -7.06 18.02
N GLU A 159 -13.60 -6.60 18.56
CA GLU A 159 -13.56 -5.48 19.53
C GLU A 159 -13.79 -4.10 18.89
N GLY A 160 -13.82 -3.98 17.56
CA GLY A 160 -13.87 -2.71 16.86
C GLY A 160 -12.56 -1.91 16.92
N VAL A 161 -11.46 -2.52 17.33
CA VAL A 161 -10.11 -1.93 17.37
C VAL A 161 -9.56 -1.75 15.96
N LEU A 162 -9.81 -2.72 15.07
CA LEU A 162 -9.39 -2.68 13.68
C LEU A 162 -10.60 -2.55 12.75
N ALA A 163 -10.50 -1.64 11.79
CA ALA A 163 -11.45 -1.46 10.70
C ALA A 163 -11.07 -2.29 9.46
N GLY A 164 -9.85 -2.81 9.39
CA GLY A 164 -9.40 -3.64 8.29
C GLY A 164 -7.99 -4.15 8.45
N LEU A 165 -7.63 -5.02 7.50
CA LEU A 165 -6.31 -5.62 7.34
C LEU A 165 -5.81 -5.39 5.92
N LYS A 166 -4.59 -4.89 5.76
CA LYS A 166 -3.77 -5.06 4.56
C LYS A 166 -2.79 -6.20 4.80
N ASP A 167 -2.88 -7.26 4.02
CA ASP A 167 -2.00 -8.42 4.14
C ASP A 167 -0.99 -8.49 2.98
N SER A 168 0.28 -8.34 3.30
CA SER A 168 1.44 -8.54 2.41
C SER A 168 2.36 -9.64 2.94
N SER A 169 1.81 -10.60 3.70
CA SER A 169 2.60 -11.65 4.34
C SER A 169 3.02 -12.76 3.40
N GLY A 170 2.29 -12.97 2.29
CA GLY A 170 2.46 -14.11 1.41
C GLY A 170 1.89 -15.42 1.97
N ASP A 171 1.21 -15.38 3.12
CA ASP A 171 0.50 -16.53 3.70
C ASP A 171 -0.95 -16.57 3.20
N GLU A 172 -1.17 -17.19 2.05
CA GLU A 172 -2.51 -17.28 1.44
C GLU A 172 -3.49 -18.09 2.30
N GLY A 173 -3.00 -19.08 3.06
CA GLY A 173 -3.82 -19.87 3.98
C GLY A 173 -4.33 -19.04 5.14
N GLY A 174 -3.45 -18.28 5.79
CA GLY A 174 -3.79 -17.32 6.84
C GLY A 174 -4.70 -16.20 6.32
N PHE A 175 -4.43 -15.66 5.13
CA PHE A 175 -5.27 -14.67 4.47
C PHE A 175 -6.70 -15.18 4.28
N ARG A 176 -6.87 -16.38 3.72
CA ARG A 176 -8.18 -17.04 3.57
C ARG A 176 -8.88 -17.22 4.92
N ALA A 177 -8.15 -17.63 5.96
CA ALA A 177 -8.71 -17.83 7.29
C ALA A 177 -9.23 -16.52 7.89
N VAL A 178 -8.54 -15.38 7.66
CA VAL A 178 -9.04 -14.05 8.07
C VAL A 178 -10.30 -13.68 7.28
N VAL A 179 -10.31 -13.84 5.95
CA VAL A 179 -11.50 -13.55 5.11
C VAL A 179 -12.72 -14.35 5.59
N THR A 180 -12.57 -15.66 5.75
CA THR A 180 -13.69 -16.53 6.15
C THR A 180 -14.12 -16.30 7.60
N GLY A 181 -13.15 -16.12 8.51
CA GLY A 181 -13.41 -15.83 9.92
C GLY A 181 -14.14 -14.51 10.13
N ALA A 182 -13.71 -13.44 9.45
CA ALA A 182 -14.37 -12.14 9.53
C ALA A 182 -15.82 -12.18 9.02
N ARG A 183 -16.07 -12.94 7.96
CA ARG A 183 -17.43 -13.11 7.39
C ARG A 183 -18.36 -13.95 8.27
N ALA A 184 -17.81 -14.94 8.97
CA ALA A 184 -18.57 -15.85 9.82
C ALA A 184 -18.83 -15.30 11.22
N HIS A 185 -18.03 -14.33 11.68
CA HIS A 185 -18.08 -13.85 13.06
C HIS A 185 -19.19 -12.81 13.25
N PRO A 186 -20.21 -13.06 14.10
CA PRO A 186 -21.39 -12.18 14.24
C PRO A 186 -21.07 -10.78 14.81
N GLY A 187 -19.94 -10.63 15.51
CA GLY A 187 -19.48 -9.36 16.08
C GLY A 187 -18.62 -8.53 15.14
N ILE A 188 -18.30 -9.05 13.94
CA ILE A 188 -17.48 -8.32 12.96
C ILE A 188 -18.38 -7.79 11.85
N SER A 189 -18.41 -6.47 11.71
CA SER A 189 -19.18 -5.79 10.65
C SER A 189 -18.31 -4.70 10.02
N GLY A 190 -18.36 -4.60 8.69
CA GLY A 190 -17.63 -3.54 7.97
C GLY A 190 -16.11 -3.67 7.97
N PHE A 191 -15.56 -4.80 8.41
CA PHE A 191 -14.12 -5.07 8.41
C PHE A 191 -13.61 -5.35 7.01
N SER A 192 -12.59 -4.63 6.58
CA SER A 192 -11.99 -4.74 5.24
C SER A 192 -10.82 -5.71 5.23
N VAL A 193 -10.79 -6.66 4.32
CA VAL A 193 -9.64 -7.54 4.10
C VAL A 193 -9.07 -7.27 2.71
N LEU A 194 -7.88 -6.65 2.67
CA LEU A 194 -7.23 -6.19 1.44
C LEU A 194 -5.92 -6.95 1.22
N THR A 195 -5.73 -7.52 0.02
CA THR A 195 -4.43 -8.09 -0.33
C THR A 195 -3.42 -7.00 -0.68
N GLY A 196 -2.19 -7.16 -0.22
CA GLY A 196 -1.05 -6.34 -0.61
C GLY A 196 -0.19 -6.97 -1.70
N SER A 197 -0.61 -8.11 -2.26
CA SER A 197 0.10 -8.79 -3.33
C SER A 197 -0.25 -8.19 -4.68
N GLU A 198 0.72 -8.06 -5.56
CA GLU A 198 0.55 -7.72 -6.98
C GLU A 198 0.20 -8.93 -7.83
N LEU A 199 0.58 -10.13 -7.38
CA LEU A 199 0.66 -11.33 -8.23
C LEU A 199 -0.56 -12.25 -8.13
N VAL A 200 -1.40 -12.09 -7.11
CA VAL A 200 -2.53 -12.99 -6.80
C VAL A 200 -3.81 -12.23 -6.44
N VAL A 201 -4.02 -11.07 -7.04
CA VAL A 201 -5.21 -10.24 -6.74
C VAL A 201 -6.49 -10.94 -7.15
N ASP A 202 -6.51 -11.59 -8.31
CA ASP A 202 -7.64 -12.42 -8.77
C ASP A 202 -7.98 -13.53 -7.79
N SER A 203 -6.98 -14.27 -7.33
CA SER A 203 -7.15 -15.34 -6.32
C SER A 203 -7.65 -14.80 -4.98
N ALA A 204 -7.10 -13.68 -4.51
CA ALA A 204 -7.56 -13.04 -3.28
C ALA A 204 -9.02 -12.60 -3.36
N LEU A 205 -9.42 -12.00 -4.49
CA LEU A 205 -10.82 -11.61 -4.73
C LEU A 205 -11.75 -12.84 -4.86
N ALA A 206 -11.27 -13.92 -5.47
CA ALA A 206 -12.01 -15.20 -5.51
C ALA A 206 -12.18 -15.83 -4.12
N MET A 207 -11.26 -15.61 -3.19
CA MET A 207 -11.39 -15.99 -1.78
C MET A 207 -12.40 -15.13 -1.02
N GLY A 208 -12.82 -14.00 -1.57
CA GLY A 208 -13.74 -13.05 -0.95
C GLY A 208 -13.08 -11.83 -0.31
N ALA A 209 -11.85 -11.50 -0.67
CA ALA A 209 -11.23 -10.23 -0.28
C ALA A 209 -12.06 -9.03 -0.74
N ASP A 210 -11.98 -7.94 -0.01
CA ASP A 210 -12.70 -6.70 -0.33
C ASP A 210 -12.00 -5.88 -1.41
N GLY A 211 -10.68 -6.03 -1.54
CA GLY A 211 -9.90 -5.28 -2.51
C GLY A 211 -8.41 -5.58 -2.45
N ALA A 212 -7.63 -4.70 -3.08
CA ALA A 212 -6.18 -4.83 -3.20
C ALA A 212 -5.45 -3.49 -2.98
N VAL A 213 -4.22 -3.59 -2.47
CA VAL A 213 -3.31 -2.46 -2.21
C VAL A 213 -1.98 -2.69 -2.96
N PRO A 214 -2.01 -2.79 -4.32
CA PRO A 214 -0.85 -3.17 -5.12
C PRO A 214 0.05 -1.97 -5.43
N GLY A 215 1.35 -2.10 -5.21
CA GLY A 215 2.34 -1.06 -5.52
C GLY A 215 2.41 -0.75 -7.02
N LEU A 216 2.27 -1.76 -7.87
CA LEU A 216 2.27 -1.61 -9.33
C LEU A 216 1.09 -0.77 -9.85
N ALA A 217 0.02 -0.58 -9.06
CA ALA A 217 -1.07 0.31 -9.46
C ALA A 217 -0.64 1.79 -9.54
N ASN A 218 0.51 2.18 -8.97
CA ASN A 218 1.10 3.49 -9.28
C ASN A 218 1.41 3.61 -10.78
N VAL A 219 1.86 2.53 -11.39
CA VAL A 219 2.24 2.49 -12.81
C VAL A 219 1.02 2.23 -13.70
N ASP A 220 0.18 1.26 -13.36
CA ASP A 220 -1.01 0.90 -14.14
C ASP A 220 -2.27 0.79 -13.25
N PRO A 221 -2.83 1.93 -12.84
CA PRO A 221 -4.08 1.93 -12.05
C PRO A 221 -5.26 1.35 -12.83
N HIS A 222 -5.36 1.68 -14.14
CA HIS A 222 -6.43 1.15 -15.00
C HIS A 222 -6.43 -0.38 -15.08
N GLY A 223 -5.25 -1.01 -15.13
CA GLY A 223 -5.12 -2.46 -15.15
C GLY A 223 -5.68 -3.11 -13.88
N TYR A 224 -5.32 -2.61 -12.70
CA TYR A 224 -5.86 -3.15 -11.45
C TYR A 224 -7.34 -2.86 -11.24
N VAL A 225 -7.83 -1.69 -11.65
CA VAL A 225 -9.26 -1.36 -11.61
C VAL A 225 -10.05 -2.27 -12.55
N ARG A 226 -9.52 -2.52 -13.76
CA ARG A 226 -10.12 -3.48 -14.70
C ARG A 226 -10.14 -4.90 -14.13
N LEU A 227 -9.03 -5.37 -13.56
CA LEU A 227 -8.93 -6.66 -12.90
C LEU A 227 -9.98 -6.80 -11.79
N TYR A 228 -10.05 -5.82 -10.88
CA TYR A 228 -11.03 -5.80 -9.81
C TYR A 228 -12.46 -5.90 -10.34
N ARG A 229 -12.82 -5.10 -11.35
CA ARG A 229 -14.15 -5.12 -11.97
C ARG A 229 -14.47 -6.49 -12.56
N LEU A 230 -13.56 -7.08 -13.35
CA LEU A 230 -13.76 -8.41 -13.96
C LEU A 230 -13.99 -9.49 -12.91
N CYS A 231 -13.24 -9.48 -11.82
CA CYS A 231 -13.48 -10.40 -10.70
C CYS A 231 -14.87 -10.19 -10.05
N ARG A 232 -15.29 -8.93 -9.89
CA ARG A 232 -16.63 -8.62 -9.31
C ARG A 232 -17.79 -8.99 -10.23
N GLU A 233 -17.57 -8.97 -11.53
CA GLU A 233 -18.52 -9.41 -12.56
C GLU A 233 -18.54 -10.94 -12.73
N GLY A 234 -17.58 -11.66 -12.13
CA GLY A 234 -17.44 -13.12 -12.27
C GLY A 234 -16.83 -13.56 -13.60
N ASP A 235 -16.22 -12.64 -14.35
CA ASP A 235 -15.52 -12.93 -15.62
C ASP A 235 -14.08 -13.39 -15.33
N TRP A 236 -13.98 -14.61 -14.78
CA TRP A 236 -12.70 -15.15 -14.30
C TRP A 236 -11.71 -15.45 -15.42
N GLU A 237 -12.17 -15.72 -16.64
CA GLU A 237 -11.27 -15.94 -17.78
C GLU A 237 -10.52 -14.66 -18.14
N ARG A 238 -11.26 -13.52 -18.28
CA ARG A 238 -10.65 -12.23 -18.58
C ARG A 238 -9.90 -11.67 -17.38
N ALA A 239 -10.36 -11.93 -16.16
CA ALA A 239 -9.64 -11.54 -14.93
C ALA A 239 -8.26 -12.20 -14.86
N ARG A 240 -8.18 -13.52 -15.15
CA ARG A 240 -6.91 -14.24 -15.19
C ARG A 240 -5.98 -13.67 -16.26
N ALA A 241 -6.47 -13.44 -17.47
CA ALA A 241 -5.66 -12.86 -18.55
C ALA A 241 -5.10 -11.48 -18.17
N GLU A 242 -5.89 -10.64 -17.49
CA GLU A 242 -5.44 -9.35 -16.99
C GLU A 242 -4.43 -9.49 -15.85
N GLN A 243 -4.65 -10.43 -14.91
CA GLN A 243 -3.67 -10.72 -13.86
C GLN A 243 -2.33 -11.19 -14.45
N GLU A 244 -2.34 -12.07 -15.47
CA GLU A 244 -1.12 -12.54 -16.16
C GLU A 244 -0.38 -11.38 -16.84
N ARG A 245 -1.09 -10.44 -17.47
CA ARG A 245 -0.51 -9.20 -18.03
C ARG A 245 0.16 -8.36 -16.95
N LEU A 246 -0.51 -8.16 -15.82
CA LEU A 246 0.03 -7.42 -14.67
C LEU A 246 1.22 -8.13 -14.04
N CYS A 247 1.20 -9.46 -13.94
CA CYS A 247 2.35 -10.26 -13.48
C CYS A 247 3.55 -10.09 -14.40
N SER A 248 3.33 -10.08 -15.72
CA SER A 248 4.38 -9.83 -16.71
C SER A 248 4.98 -8.44 -16.54
N LEU A 249 4.15 -7.40 -16.38
CA LEU A 249 4.58 -6.04 -16.12
C LEU A 249 5.35 -5.93 -14.79
N PHE A 250 4.90 -6.62 -13.74
CA PHE A 250 5.56 -6.63 -12.42
C PHE A 250 6.98 -7.20 -12.49
N GLY A 251 7.32 -7.97 -13.53
CA GLY A 251 8.69 -8.42 -13.78
C GLY A 251 9.74 -7.31 -13.76
N MET A 252 9.34 -6.07 -14.05
CA MET A 252 10.22 -4.90 -14.02
C MET A 252 10.86 -4.62 -12.66
N VAL A 253 10.26 -5.06 -11.55
CA VAL A 253 10.84 -4.85 -10.20
C VAL A 253 12.16 -5.61 -9.97
N ARG A 254 12.55 -6.47 -10.90
CA ARG A 254 13.77 -7.29 -10.85
C ARG A 254 14.85 -6.83 -11.83
N VAL A 255 14.72 -5.65 -12.44
CA VAL A 255 15.73 -5.13 -13.40
C VAL A 255 17.04 -4.75 -12.73
N GLY A 256 17.01 -4.39 -11.45
CA GLY A 256 18.22 -4.02 -10.70
C GLY A 256 19.14 -5.21 -10.46
N ASP A 257 20.44 -4.99 -10.66
CA ASP A 257 21.47 -6.00 -10.40
C ASP A 257 21.52 -6.36 -8.90
N ALA A 258 21.18 -7.61 -8.57
CA ALA A 258 21.22 -8.13 -7.20
C ALA A 258 22.62 -8.16 -6.56
N GLY A 259 23.68 -8.08 -7.34
CA GLY A 259 25.06 -7.91 -6.86
C GLY A 259 25.37 -6.48 -6.39
N ARG A 260 24.52 -5.52 -6.77
CA ARG A 260 24.71 -4.08 -6.51
C ARG A 260 23.68 -3.49 -5.54
N MET A 261 22.44 -4.01 -5.54
CA MET A 261 21.34 -3.43 -4.77
C MET A 261 20.40 -4.48 -4.17
N GLY A 262 19.70 -4.10 -3.12
CA GLY A 262 18.64 -4.92 -2.54
C GLY A 262 17.34 -4.88 -3.36
N GLY A 263 16.47 -5.88 -3.14
CA GLY A 263 15.18 -5.98 -3.86
C GLY A 263 14.28 -4.75 -3.70
N SER A 264 14.31 -4.08 -2.54
CA SER A 264 13.55 -2.83 -2.33
C SER A 264 14.04 -1.69 -3.22
N SER A 265 15.36 -1.51 -3.37
CA SER A 265 15.94 -0.49 -4.27
C SER A 265 15.55 -0.77 -5.72
N SER A 266 15.63 -2.04 -6.15
CA SER A 266 15.21 -2.43 -7.51
C SER A 266 13.72 -2.17 -7.74
N ALA A 267 12.85 -2.60 -6.82
CA ALA A 267 11.41 -2.47 -6.99
C ALA A 267 10.93 -1.00 -6.98
N LEU A 268 11.37 -0.22 -5.99
CA LEU A 268 10.99 1.20 -5.89
C LEU A 268 11.61 2.04 -6.99
N GLY A 269 12.87 1.75 -7.36
CA GLY A 269 13.53 2.33 -8.51
C GLY A 269 12.77 2.05 -9.81
N ALA A 270 12.29 0.82 -10.01
CA ALA A 270 11.52 0.44 -11.19
C ALA A 270 10.18 1.16 -11.26
N PHE A 271 9.43 1.26 -10.15
CA PHE A 271 8.16 2.02 -10.14
C PHE A 271 8.39 3.49 -10.49
N LYS A 272 9.39 4.13 -9.88
CA LYS A 272 9.70 5.55 -10.16
C LYS A 272 10.25 5.75 -11.57
N ALA A 273 11.08 4.84 -12.06
CA ALA A 273 11.55 4.88 -13.46
C ALA A 273 10.38 4.73 -14.44
N ALA A 274 9.44 3.81 -14.17
CA ALA A 274 8.25 3.64 -14.99
C ALA A 274 7.37 4.90 -15.01
N LEU A 275 7.14 5.51 -13.85
CA LEU A 275 6.39 6.77 -13.73
C LEU A 275 7.09 7.92 -14.46
N HIS A 276 8.42 7.98 -14.39
CA HIS A 276 9.23 8.98 -15.11
C HIS A 276 9.17 8.78 -16.61
N LEU A 277 9.36 7.56 -17.10
CA LEU A 277 9.27 7.25 -18.55
C LEU A 277 7.89 7.56 -19.13
N ARG A 278 6.84 7.43 -18.31
CA ARG A 278 5.45 7.82 -18.67
C ARG A 278 5.17 9.31 -18.50
N GLY A 279 6.14 10.13 -18.10
CA GLY A 279 6.00 11.57 -17.90
C GLY A 279 5.14 12.00 -16.71
N ILE A 280 4.84 11.08 -15.78
CA ILE A 280 4.00 11.35 -14.60
C ILE A 280 4.81 12.08 -13.53
N ILE A 281 6.05 11.65 -13.28
CA ILE A 281 6.96 12.30 -12.33
C ILE A 281 8.20 12.85 -13.04
N ALA A 282 8.79 13.91 -12.50
CA ALA A 282 9.91 14.58 -13.14
C ALA A 282 11.25 13.82 -12.97
N CYS A 283 11.42 13.06 -11.90
CA CYS A 283 12.69 12.41 -11.56
C CYS A 283 12.43 11.02 -10.96
N PRO A 284 13.20 9.97 -11.35
CA PRO A 284 13.07 8.62 -10.79
C PRO A 284 13.84 8.43 -9.49
N ALA A 285 14.28 9.49 -8.83
CA ALA A 285 15.09 9.42 -7.62
C ALA A 285 14.39 8.68 -6.49
N THR A 286 15.10 7.76 -5.83
CA THR A 286 14.69 7.06 -4.61
C THR A 286 15.33 7.69 -3.37
N ALA A 287 14.74 7.47 -2.19
CA ALA A 287 15.30 7.95 -0.93
C ALA A 287 16.59 7.19 -0.56
N GLU A 288 17.52 7.87 0.09
CA GLU A 288 18.74 7.23 0.58
C GLU A 288 18.47 6.29 1.77
N PRO A 289 19.22 5.20 1.90
CA PRO A 289 20.42 4.81 1.16
C PRO A 289 20.14 3.89 -0.03
N GLN A 290 18.93 3.94 -0.63
CA GLN A 290 18.63 3.11 -1.79
C GLN A 290 19.56 3.40 -2.96
N VAL A 291 20.01 2.33 -3.63
CA VAL A 291 20.89 2.45 -4.79
C VAL A 291 20.02 2.73 -6.03
N PRO A 292 20.29 3.81 -6.79
CA PRO A 292 19.51 4.14 -7.98
C PRO A 292 19.76 3.12 -9.10
N LEU A 293 18.76 2.96 -9.96
CA LEU A 293 18.89 2.17 -11.20
C LEU A 293 19.88 2.83 -12.16
N SER A 294 20.65 1.99 -12.90
CA SER A 294 21.49 2.46 -13.99
C SER A 294 20.63 2.85 -15.22
N PRO A 295 21.20 3.58 -16.19
CA PRO A 295 20.50 3.88 -17.46
C PRO A 295 20.02 2.61 -18.18
N GLU A 296 20.81 1.54 -18.18
CA GLU A 296 20.48 0.26 -18.82
C GLU A 296 19.32 -0.45 -18.09
N GLU A 297 19.31 -0.38 -16.75
CA GLU A 297 18.21 -0.92 -15.94
C GLU A 297 16.91 -0.12 -16.17
N ILE A 298 16.98 1.20 -16.31
CA ILE A 298 15.84 2.06 -16.68
C ILE A 298 15.33 1.73 -18.09
N GLU A 299 16.24 1.48 -19.07
CA GLU A 299 15.84 0.98 -20.39
C GLU A 299 15.11 -0.37 -20.27
N GLY A 300 15.58 -1.26 -19.37
CA GLY A 300 14.91 -2.51 -19.05
C GLY A 300 13.46 -2.30 -18.57
N VAL A 301 13.21 -1.33 -17.70
CA VAL A 301 11.84 -0.94 -17.29
C VAL A 301 11.01 -0.51 -18.49
N GLY A 302 11.57 0.28 -19.41
CA GLY A 302 10.90 0.71 -20.64
C GLY A 302 10.40 -0.46 -21.50
N LYS A 303 11.17 -1.55 -21.58
CA LYS A 303 10.76 -2.76 -22.32
C LYS A 303 9.53 -3.43 -21.71
N PHE A 304 9.42 -3.49 -20.37
CA PHE A 304 8.22 -3.98 -19.69
C PHE A 304 7.00 -3.10 -19.94
N LEU A 305 7.17 -1.78 -19.91
CA LEU A 305 6.10 -0.83 -20.21
C LEU A 305 5.59 -0.98 -21.64
N ALA A 306 6.49 -1.05 -22.62
CA ALA A 306 6.14 -1.27 -24.03
C ALA A 306 5.40 -2.60 -24.24
N GLY A 307 5.89 -3.69 -23.60
CA GLY A 307 5.22 -5.00 -23.63
C GLY A 307 3.82 -5.01 -23.03
N ALA A 308 3.53 -4.09 -22.10
CA ALA A 308 2.22 -3.90 -21.48
C ALA A 308 1.33 -2.86 -22.18
N GLY A 309 1.82 -2.21 -23.26
CA GLY A 309 1.10 -1.16 -24.00
C GLY A 309 0.96 0.15 -23.22
N LEU A 310 1.95 0.48 -22.36
CA LEU A 310 1.96 1.67 -21.51
C LEU A 310 2.92 2.78 -22.00
N LEU A 311 3.69 2.50 -23.05
CA LEU A 311 4.52 3.43 -23.83
C LEU A 311 4.13 3.36 -25.29
#